data_9e714ba31d9453e6c95d5427506b9976
#
_entry.id   9e714ba31d9453e6c95d5427506b9976
#
_cell.length_a   1.000
_cell.length_b   1.000
_cell.length_c   1.000
_cell.angle_alpha   90.00
_cell.angle_beta   90.00
_cell.angle_gamma   90.00
#
_symmetry.space_group_name_H-M   'P 1'
#
loop_
_entity.id
_entity.type
_entity.pdbx_description
1 polymer ?
#
loop_
_entity_poly.entity_id
_entity_poly.type
_entity_poly.pdbx_seq_one_letter_code
_entity_poly.pdbx_strand_id
1 'polypeptide(L)'
;SAKVSRQGTKRNVAVTFTVPKSCDGTDWVLAKKVSKSDNGSYTGVSSYAYTKKNQTKTTVVFKNVKPGVYYLAGRAYVKGYAKSYTKWSKIKKIVVK
;
A
#
# COMPACT_ATOMS: atom_id res chain seq x y z
N SER A 1 -7.07 -7.05 -2.59
CA SER A 1 -8.18 -6.12 -2.76
C SER A 1 -8.13 -5.00 -1.72
N ALA A 2 -8.68 -3.86 -2.04
CA ALA A 2 -8.71 -2.70 -1.15
C ALA A 2 -10.14 -2.17 -1.06
N LYS A 3 -10.54 -1.79 0.15
CA LYS A 3 -11.86 -1.19 0.39
C LYS A 3 -11.72 0.07 1.22
N VAL A 4 -12.49 1.08 0.86
CA VAL A 4 -12.64 2.29 1.65
C VAL A 4 -13.92 2.17 2.45
N SER A 5 -13.83 2.28 3.78
CA SER A 5 -14.99 2.26 4.65
C SER A 5 -15.09 3.56 5.44
N ARG A 6 -16.30 3.90 5.86
CA ARG A 6 -16.57 5.08 6.66
C ARG A 6 -17.06 4.68 8.03
N GLN A 7 -16.60 5.40 9.04
CA GLN A 7 -17.08 5.22 10.41
C GLN A 7 -17.27 6.60 11.01
N GLY A 8 -18.49 7.13 10.91
CA GLY A 8 -18.76 8.53 11.23
C GLY A 8 -18.06 9.46 10.29
N THR A 9 -17.25 10.38 10.82
CA THR A 9 -16.41 11.29 10.04
C THR A 9 -15.07 10.67 9.66
N LYS A 10 -14.75 9.49 10.18
CA LYS A 10 -13.48 8.80 9.93
C LYS A 10 -13.58 7.89 8.71
N ARG A 11 -12.49 7.78 7.99
CA ARG A 11 -12.39 6.91 6.82
C ARG A 11 -11.21 5.97 6.97
N ASN A 12 -11.44 4.71 6.71
CA ASN A 12 -10.42 3.68 6.78
C ASN A 12 -10.24 3.03 5.41
N VAL A 13 -8.99 2.70 5.08
CA VAL A 13 -8.68 1.93 3.87
C VAL A 13 -8.16 0.58 4.32
N ALA A 14 -8.94 -0.47 4.05
CA ALA A 14 -8.56 -1.84 4.39
C ALA A 14 -8.04 -2.55 3.15
N VAL A 15 -6.90 -3.23 3.29
CA VAL A 15 -6.25 -3.94 2.20
C VAL A 15 -6.09 -5.40 2.60
N THR A 16 -6.54 -6.31 1.75
CA THR A 16 -6.34 -7.75 1.90
C THR A 16 -5.34 -8.23 0.87
N PHE A 17 -4.36 -9.03 1.29
CA PHE A 17 -3.25 -9.44 0.44
C PHE A 17 -2.74 -10.82 0.88
N THR A 18 -1.83 -11.37 0.07
CA THR A 18 -1.13 -12.62 0.38
C THR A 18 0.34 -12.35 0.58
N VAL A 19 0.92 -12.87 1.67
CA VAL A 19 2.36 -12.81 1.91
C VAL A 19 3.01 -13.96 1.14
N PRO A 20 3.99 -13.69 0.24
CA PRO A 20 4.70 -14.75 -0.46
C PRO A 20 5.41 -15.69 0.54
N LYS A 21 5.43 -16.98 0.22
CA LYS A 21 5.98 -18.02 1.13
C LYS A 21 7.42 -17.78 1.54
N SER A 22 8.22 -17.23 0.64
CA SER A 22 9.64 -16.96 0.89
C SER A 22 9.90 -15.62 1.57
N CYS A 23 8.85 -14.87 1.90
CA CYS A 23 8.97 -13.54 2.50
C CYS A 23 8.51 -13.54 3.95
N ASP A 24 9.07 -12.63 4.74
CA ASP A 24 8.78 -12.51 6.17
C ASP A 24 7.61 -11.59 6.47
N GLY A 25 7.26 -10.73 5.54
CA GLY A 25 6.14 -9.80 5.70
C GLY A 25 6.04 -8.83 4.55
N THR A 26 5.24 -7.78 4.75
CA THR A 26 4.96 -6.77 3.72
C THR A 26 4.97 -5.36 4.30
N ASP A 27 5.32 -4.40 3.44
CA ASP A 27 5.19 -2.98 3.73
C ASP A 27 4.15 -2.38 2.77
N TRP A 28 3.30 -1.50 3.26
CA TRP A 28 2.23 -0.88 2.49
C TRP A 28 2.25 0.63 2.62
N VAL A 29 1.95 1.33 1.53
CA VAL A 29 1.88 2.78 1.52
C VAL A 29 0.64 3.27 0.77
N LEU A 30 0.12 4.42 1.21
CA LEU A 30 -0.79 5.25 0.44
C LEU A 30 0.00 6.50 0.05
N ALA A 31 0.31 6.62 -1.24
CA ALA A 31 1.14 7.70 -1.77
C ALA A 31 0.29 8.76 -2.47
N LYS A 32 0.79 9.98 -2.50
CA LYS A 32 0.12 11.10 -3.17
C LYS A 32 0.51 11.23 -4.63
N LYS A 33 1.67 10.70 -5.01
CA LYS A 33 2.21 10.82 -6.37
C LYS A 33 2.54 9.45 -6.94
N VAL A 34 2.43 9.35 -8.25
CA VAL A 34 2.72 8.11 -8.98
C VAL A 34 3.49 8.45 -10.24
N SER A 35 4.41 7.56 -10.62
CA SER A 35 5.11 7.63 -11.90
C SER A 35 4.40 6.73 -12.91
N LYS A 36 4.36 7.15 -14.16
CA LYS A 36 3.71 6.41 -15.25
C LYS A 36 4.70 6.12 -16.36
N SER A 37 4.52 4.98 -17.02
CA SER A 37 5.21 4.65 -18.26
C SER A 37 4.47 5.27 -19.44
N ASP A 38 5.06 5.17 -20.64
CA ASP A 38 4.49 5.73 -21.86
C ASP A 38 3.10 5.17 -22.20
N ASN A 39 2.83 3.92 -21.80
CA ASN A 39 1.53 3.29 -22.02
C ASN A 39 0.51 3.57 -20.90
N GLY A 40 0.84 4.45 -19.96
CA GLY A 40 -0.06 4.84 -18.88
C GLY A 40 -0.03 3.94 -17.66
N SER A 41 0.78 2.88 -17.64
CA SER A 41 0.93 1.99 -16.49
C SER A 41 1.69 2.69 -15.37
N TYR A 42 1.28 2.44 -14.12
CA TYR A 42 1.98 2.96 -12.96
C TYR A 42 3.28 2.19 -12.73
N THR A 43 4.38 2.91 -12.57
CA THR A 43 5.72 2.31 -12.42
C THR A 43 6.34 2.52 -11.05
N GLY A 44 5.84 3.46 -10.26
CA GLY A 44 6.36 3.71 -8.93
C GLY A 44 5.51 4.71 -8.17
N VAL A 45 5.78 4.85 -6.89
CA VAL A 45 5.06 5.77 -6.00
C VAL A 45 6.03 6.66 -5.25
N SER A 46 5.57 7.86 -4.89
CA SER A 46 6.33 8.82 -4.08
C SER A 46 5.39 9.66 -3.24
N SER A 47 5.95 10.45 -2.32
CA SER A 47 5.17 11.29 -1.40
C SER A 47 4.20 10.44 -0.57
N TYR A 48 4.74 9.56 0.26
CA TYR A 48 3.96 8.64 1.09
C TYR A 48 3.20 9.44 2.15
N ALA A 49 1.86 9.39 2.08
CA ALA A 49 1.00 10.04 3.05
C ALA A 49 0.75 9.14 4.28
N TYR A 50 0.62 7.85 4.05
CA TYR A 50 0.40 6.85 5.09
C TYR A 50 1.28 5.64 4.82
N THR A 51 1.89 5.09 5.86
CA THR A 51 2.78 3.93 5.74
C THR A 51 2.47 2.91 6.83
N LYS A 52 2.41 1.64 6.45
CA LYS A 52 2.30 0.50 7.36
C LYS A 52 3.41 -0.49 7.04
N LYS A 53 4.43 -0.55 7.90
CA LYS A 53 5.58 -1.43 7.71
C LYS A 53 5.48 -2.71 8.52
N ASN A 54 6.20 -3.73 8.11
CA ASN A 54 6.37 -4.99 8.85
C ASN A 54 5.05 -5.69 9.15
N GLN A 55 4.16 -5.74 8.14
CA GLN A 55 2.87 -6.40 8.26
C GLN A 55 3.04 -7.90 8.00
N THR A 56 2.73 -8.72 8.98
CA THR A 56 2.86 -10.18 8.89
C THR A 56 1.51 -10.87 8.71
N LYS A 57 0.41 -10.14 8.81
CA LYS A 57 -0.95 -10.64 8.59
C LYS A 57 -1.38 -10.38 7.16
N THR A 58 -2.51 -10.97 6.76
CA THR A 58 -3.04 -10.84 5.41
C THR A 58 -3.93 -9.61 5.20
N THR A 59 -4.10 -8.80 6.23
CA THR A 59 -4.90 -7.57 6.16
C THR A 59 -4.18 -6.43 6.85
N VAL A 60 -4.19 -5.27 6.21
CA VAL A 60 -3.71 -4.02 6.80
C VAL A 60 -4.80 -2.97 6.69
N VAL A 61 -4.93 -2.13 7.73
CA VAL A 61 -5.92 -1.05 7.75
C VAL A 61 -5.22 0.28 8.01
N PHE A 62 -5.40 1.21 7.08
CA PHE A 62 -5.01 2.61 7.26
C PHE A 62 -6.19 3.34 7.90
N LYS A 63 -6.03 3.81 9.13
CA LYS A 63 -7.11 4.47 9.87
C LYS A 63 -7.03 5.98 9.72
N ASN A 64 -8.20 6.64 9.76
CA ASN A 64 -8.30 8.10 9.75
C ASN A 64 -7.64 8.72 8.53
N VAL A 65 -7.86 8.14 7.35
CA VAL A 65 -7.32 8.65 6.10
C VAL A 65 -8.11 9.87 5.67
N LYS A 66 -7.41 10.98 5.42
CA LYS A 66 -8.06 12.22 4.97
C LYS A 66 -8.62 12.02 3.56
N PRO A 67 -9.75 12.69 3.22
CA PRO A 67 -10.26 12.64 1.85
C PRO A 67 -9.22 13.07 0.83
N GLY A 68 -9.20 12.40 -0.31
CA GLY A 68 -8.27 12.69 -1.38
C GLY A 68 -8.02 11.50 -2.26
N VAL A 69 -7.13 11.68 -3.22
CA VAL A 69 -6.70 10.62 -4.15
C VAL A 69 -5.36 10.08 -3.70
N TYR A 70 -5.28 8.76 -3.57
CA TYR A 70 -4.08 8.07 -3.13
C TYR A 70 -3.74 6.94 -4.10
N TYR A 71 -2.48 6.51 -4.06
CA TYR A 71 -2.02 5.37 -4.82
C TYR A 71 -1.50 4.33 -3.84
N LEU A 72 -2.17 3.19 -3.80
CA LEU A 72 -1.83 2.08 -2.92
C LEU A 72 -0.76 1.22 -3.54
N ALA A 73 0.31 0.97 -2.81
CA ALA A 73 1.37 0.04 -3.21
C ALA A 73 1.86 -0.77 -2.01
N GLY A 74 2.23 -2.01 -2.27
CA GLY A 74 2.80 -2.88 -1.26
C GLY A 74 3.99 -3.62 -1.83
N ARG A 75 4.90 -4.04 -0.96
CA ARG A 75 6.03 -4.89 -1.32
C ARG A 75 6.31 -5.87 -0.19
N ALA A 76 6.83 -7.02 -0.54
CA ALA A 76 7.25 -8.01 0.44
C ALA A 76 8.73 -7.81 0.81
N TYR A 77 9.12 -8.30 1.97
CA TYR A 77 10.52 -8.22 2.41
C TYR A 77 10.98 -9.56 3.00
N VAL A 78 12.30 -9.75 2.97
CA VAL A 78 12.98 -10.87 3.60
C VAL A 78 13.97 -10.31 4.60
N LYS A 79 13.94 -10.82 5.83
CA LYS A 79 14.90 -10.45 6.86
C LYS A 79 16.25 -11.14 6.61
N GLY A 80 17.33 -10.52 7.06
CA GLY A 80 18.67 -11.05 6.91
C GLY A 80 19.69 -10.02 7.38
N TYR A 81 20.94 -10.12 6.93
CA TYR A 81 21.93 -9.09 7.21
C TYR A 81 21.49 -7.73 6.68
N ALA A 82 20.89 -7.72 5.51
CA ALA A 82 20.26 -6.55 4.94
C ALA A 82 18.84 -6.93 4.54
N LYS A 83 17.86 -6.10 4.93
CA LYS A 83 16.47 -6.30 4.58
C LYS A 83 16.30 -6.15 3.07
N SER A 84 15.85 -7.21 2.40
CA SER A 84 15.63 -7.23 0.97
C SER A 84 14.16 -7.05 0.66
N TYR A 85 13.85 -6.31 -0.41
CA TYR A 85 12.49 -6.02 -0.81
C TYR A 85 12.21 -6.52 -2.23
N THR A 86 10.99 -6.97 -2.45
CA THR A 86 10.48 -7.20 -3.81
C THR A 86 10.15 -5.84 -4.44
N LYS A 87 9.85 -5.85 -5.74
CA LYS A 87 9.31 -4.67 -6.41
C LYS A 87 7.95 -4.33 -5.79
N TRP A 88 7.53 -3.06 -5.92
CA TRP A 88 6.18 -2.67 -5.54
C TRP A 88 5.16 -3.53 -6.29
N SER A 89 4.09 -3.92 -5.60
CA SER A 89 2.96 -4.62 -6.20
C SER A 89 2.28 -3.74 -7.24
N LYS A 90 1.27 -4.29 -7.92
CA LYS A 90 0.44 -3.50 -8.83
C LYS A 90 -0.14 -2.31 -8.07
N ILE A 91 0.19 -1.11 -8.53
CA ILE A 91 -0.23 0.14 -7.89
C ILE A 91 -1.69 0.41 -8.23
N LYS A 92 -2.48 0.75 -7.22
CA LYS A 92 -3.92 0.93 -7.38
C LYS A 92 -4.32 2.33 -6.92
N LYS A 93 -5.07 3.03 -7.76
CA LYS A 93 -5.63 4.34 -7.40
C LYS A 93 -6.79 4.15 -6.43
N ILE A 94 -6.73 4.86 -5.30
CA ILE A 94 -7.76 4.83 -4.26
C ILE A 94 -8.31 6.24 -4.07
N VAL A 95 -9.61 6.40 -4.20
CA VAL A 95 -10.28 7.68 -3.95
C VAL A 95 -11.00 7.60 -2.62
N VAL A 96 -10.61 8.46 -1.68
CA VAL A 96 -11.24 8.58 -0.36
C VAL A 96 -12.08 9.86 -0.38
N LYS A 97 -13.38 9.72 -0.24
CA LYS A 97 -14.32 10.85 -0.30
C LYS A 97 -14.73 11.36 1.08
#